data_f9ab5043f36de0e2bc551d8fb76a14c5
#
_entry.id   f9ab5043f36de0e2bc551d8fb76a14c5
#
_cell.length_a   1.000
_cell.length_b   1.000
_cell.length_c   1.000
_cell.angle_alpha   90.00
_cell.angle_beta   90.00
_cell.angle_gamma   90.00
#
_symmetry.space_group_name_H-M   'P 1'
#
loop_
_entity.id
_entity.type
_entity.pdbx_description
1 polymer ?
#
loop_
_entity_poly.entity_id
_entity_poly.type
_entity_poly.pdbx_seq_one_letter_code
_entity_poly.pdbx_strand_id
1 'polypeptide(L)'
;MRSPVQVTILGSGDAFGSGGRLNSAYLVESAGATFMVDCGMTVLQGLKRSAIDPERIDFVCLSHLHGDHFGGIPFLFMDYLYESRRTRPLTIYGPPGTEQSVMALFSALYQRQSLDPLPYPVSFVEIGHPGRTVVQGVTLEAFAVPHVSELVCYGFRFEVAGRTIVYSGDTGWTDDLIARTRDVDLFICECSTFETQLDIHISYPEIAGRAARLTCRRLLLSHLGSEPLRRRSEITLDLAEDGMVISL
;
A
#
# COMPACT_ATOMS: atom_id res chain seq x y z
N MET A 1 -17.23 22.67 -4.45
CA MET A 1 -16.44 21.71 -5.23
C MET A 1 -15.78 20.77 -4.24
N ARG A 2 -15.71 19.45 -4.51
CA ARG A 2 -14.95 18.50 -3.66
C ARG A 2 -13.47 18.82 -3.84
N SER A 3 -12.69 18.75 -2.75
CA SER A 3 -11.23 18.89 -2.85
C SER A 3 -10.67 17.71 -3.67
N PRO A 4 -9.71 17.97 -4.57
CA PRO A 4 -9.11 16.89 -5.37
C PRO A 4 -8.40 15.90 -4.44
N VAL A 5 -8.57 14.61 -4.74
CA VAL A 5 -7.79 13.53 -4.13
C VAL A 5 -6.86 12.99 -5.20
N GLN A 6 -5.58 12.85 -4.88
CA GLN A 6 -4.57 12.33 -5.79
C GLN A 6 -3.98 11.05 -5.22
N VAL A 7 -3.78 10.05 -6.08
CA VAL A 7 -3.08 8.82 -5.73
C VAL A 7 -1.86 8.69 -6.63
N THR A 8 -0.67 8.66 -6.03
CA THR A 8 0.59 8.42 -6.73
C THR A 8 1.05 7.00 -6.46
N ILE A 9 1.27 6.23 -7.50
CA ILE A 9 1.83 4.88 -7.44
C ILE A 9 3.35 5.01 -7.31
N LEU A 10 3.88 4.88 -6.09
CA LEU A 10 5.33 4.96 -5.85
C LEU A 10 6.05 3.69 -6.26
N GLY A 11 5.36 2.55 -6.18
CA GLY A 11 5.82 1.25 -6.60
C GLY A 11 4.67 0.32 -6.91
N SER A 12 4.75 -0.38 -8.03
CA SER A 12 3.69 -1.21 -8.62
C SER A 12 4.11 -2.67 -8.84
N GLY A 13 5.34 -3.03 -8.45
CA GLY A 13 5.90 -4.36 -8.61
C GLY A 13 5.69 -5.26 -7.39
N ASP A 14 6.00 -6.53 -7.60
CA ASP A 14 6.00 -7.61 -6.62
C ASP A 14 7.24 -7.59 -5.72
N ALA A 15 7.36 -8.62 -4.85
CA ALA A 15 8.50 -8.81 -3.96
C ALA A 15 9.85 -8.95 -4.70
N PHE A 16 9.83 -9.35 -5.96
CA PHE A 16 11.02 -9.67 -6.75
C PHE A 16 11.50 -8.51 -7.62
N GLY A 17 10.77 -7.38 -7.64
CA GLY A 17 11.07 -6.25 -8.52
C GLY A 17 10.94 -6.59 -10.00
N SER A 18 9.95 -7.40 -10.34
CA SER A 18 9.68 -7.87 -11.69
C SER A 18 9.59 -6.71 -12.68
N GLY A 19 10.29 -6.83 -13.81
CA GLY A 19 10.36 -5.77 -14.81
C GLY A 19 11.09 -4.50 -14.37
N GLY A 20 11.85 -4.54 -13.27
CA GLY A 20 12.55 -3.38 -12.69
C GLY A 20 11.61 -2.44 -11.91
N ARG A 21 10.41 -2.88 -11.57
CA ARG A 21 9.41 -2.11 -10.82
C ARG A 21 9.78 -2.03 -9.34
N LEU A 22 9.36 -0.94 -8.72
CA LEU A 22 9.52 -0.72 -7.29
C LEU A 22 8.46 -1.51 -6.50
N ASN A 23 8.79 -1.88 -5.26
CA ASN A 23 7.89 -2.60 -4.36
C ASN A 23 6.66 -1.75 -4.00
N SER A 24 5.59 -2.42 -3.58
CA SER A 24 4.29 -1.82 -3.26
C SER A 24 4.40 -0.61 -2.33
N ALA A 25 4.00 0.54 -2.83
CA ALA A 25 3.83 1.76 -2.05
C ALA A 25 2.93 2.74 -2.82
N TYR A 26 1.92 3.30 -2.16
CA TYR A 26 0.94 4.20 -2.75
C TYR A 26 0.78 5.43 -1.86
N LEU A 27 0.95 6.62 -2.44
CA LEU A 27 0.74 7.88 -1.72
C LEU A 27 -0.63 8.45 -2.07
N VAL A 28 -1.43 8.75 -1.06
CA VAL A 28 -2.74 9.39 -1.21
C VAL A 28 -2.65 10.80 -0.63
N GLU A 29 -2.99 11.79 -1.43
CA GLU A 29 -2.93 13.20 -1.08
C GLU A 29 -4.32 13.83 -1.20
N SER A 30 -4.70 14.57 -0.18
CA SER A 30 -5.91 15.39 -0.14
C SER A 30 -5.63 16.73 0.55
N ALA A 31 -6.59 17.63 0.58
CA ALA A 31 -6.43 18.92 1.29
C ALA A 31 -6.24 18.74 2.81
N GLY A 32 -6.66 17.62 3.39
CA GLY A 32 -6.67 17.41 4.83
C GLY A 32 -5.61 16.42 5.34
N ALA A 33 -5.10 15.54 4.47
CA ALA A 33 -4.13 14.52 4.86
C ALA A 33 -3.33 14.03 3.65
N THR A 34 -2.06 13.68 3.90
CA THR A 34 -1.20 12.94 2.98
C THR A 34 -0.77 11.65 3.68
N PHE A 35 -1.13 10.51 3.13
CA PHE A 35 -0.80 9.24 3.77
C PHE A 35 -0.31 8.21 2.76
N MET A 36 0.43 7.25 3.26
CA MET A 36 1.00 6.18 2.45
C MET A 36 0.34 4.85 2.79
N VAL A 37 0.05 4.06 1.77
CA VAL A 37 -0.43 2.68 1.87
C VAL A 37 0.69 1.77 1.40
N ASP A 38 1.14 0.92 2.29
CA ASP A 38 2.37 0.13 2.22
C ASP A 38 3.64 0.99 2.03
N CYS A 39 4.76 0.41 2.42
CA CYS A 39 6.07 1.05 2.44
C CYS A 39 7.15 0.01 2.10
N GLY A 40 7.16 -0.45 0.87
CA GLY A 40 8.14 -1.43 0.40
C GLY A 40 9.58 -0.89 0.42
N MET A 41 10.57 -1.79 0.35
CA MET A 41 11.99 -1.43 0.52
C MET A 41 12.50 -0.35 -0.45
N THR A 42 11.84 -0.16 -1.58
CA THR A 42 12.22 0.82 -2.61
C THR A 42 11.47 2.15 -2.50
N VAL A 43 10.72 2.38 -1.42
CA VAL A 43 9.84 3.55 -1.25
C VAL A 43 10.56 4.89 -1.42
N LEU A 44 11.77 5.06 -0.85
CA LEU A 44 12.53 6.31 -1.01
C LEU A 44 12.91 6.59 -2.46
N GLN A 45 13.17 5.54 -3.25
CA GLN A 45 13.42 5.70 -4.67
C GLN A 45 12.17 6.18 -5.40
N GLY A 46 11.00 5.63 -5.07
CA GLY A 46 9.70 6.06 -5.60
C GLY A 46 9.40 7.53 -5.28
N LEU A 47 9.55 7.93 -4.02
CA LEU A 47 9.35 9.30 -3.57
C LEU A 47 10.30 10.28 -4.29
N LYS A 48 11.59 9.96 -4.33
CA LYS A 48 12.61 10.83 -4.97
C LYS A 48 12.43 10.92 -6.49
N ARG A 49 12.08 9.82 -7.17
CA ARG A 49 11.76 9.84 -8.61
C ARG A 49 10.53 10.68 -8.92
N SER A 50 9.55 10.69 -8.01
CA SER A 50 8.32 11.49 -8.13
C SER A 50 8.49 12.93 -7.63
N ALA A 51 9.68 13.33 -7.18
CA ALA A 51 9.97 14.64 -6.58
C ALA A 51 9.04 14.97 -5.38
N ILE A 52 8.68 13.95 -4.60
CA ILE A 52 7.82 14.07 -3.42
C ILE A 52 8.71 14.09 -2.17
N ASP A 53 8.52 15.14 -1.35
CA ASP A 53 9.17 15.26 -0.05
C ASP A 53 8.54 14.26 0.93
N PRO A 54 9.32 13.32 1.49
CA PRO A 54 8.83 12.35 2.47
C PRO A 54 8.21 13.00 3.72
N GLU A 55 8.65 14.21 4.09
CA GLU A 55 8.12 14.91 5.26
C GLU A 55 6.61 15.21 5.15
N ARG A 56 6.06 15.24 3.94
CA ARG A 56 4.62 15.45 3.72
C ARG A 56 3.74 14.32 4.24
N ILE A 57 4.28 13.12 4.45
CA ILE A 57 3.54 11.94 4.90
C ILE A 57 3.10 12.12 6.34
N ASP A 58 1.82 12.11 6.60
CA ASP A 58 1.23 12.26 7.92
C ASP A 58 1.18 10.93 8.67
N PHE A 59 0.82 9.85 7.97
CA PHE A 59 0.78 8.49 8.52
C PHE A 59 0.99 7.44 7.43
N VAL A 60 1.29 6.21 7.85
CA VAL A 60 1.46 5.05 6.98
C VAL A 60 0.47 3.96 7.40
N CYS A 61 -0.13 3.26 6.44
CA CYS A 61 -0.97 2.08 6.65
C CYS A 61 -0.29 0.88 6.01
N LEU A 62 0.01 -0.15 6.80
CA LEU A 62 0.64 -1.38 6.33
C LEU A 62 -0.40 -2.49 6.21
N SER A 63 -0.52 -3.08 5.03
CA SER A 63 -1.45 -4.18 4.76
C SER A 63 -1.04 -5.46 5.48
N HIS A 64 0.23 -5.80 5.43
CA HIS A 64 0.83 -6.96 6.08
C HIS A 64 2.35 -6.78 6.23
N LEU A 65 3.01 -7.76 6.84
CA LEU A 65 4.40 -7.65 7.25
C LEU A 65 5.36 -8.48 6.38
N HIS A 66 5.14 -8.55 5.06
CA HIS A 66 6.17 -8.95 4.11
C HIS A 66 7.10 -7.78 3.78
N GLY A 67 8.38 -8.06 3.52
CA GLY A 67 9.42 -7.05 3.36
C GLY A 67 9.16 -6.05 2.23
N ASP A 68 8.51 -6.47 1.17
CA ASP A 68 8.12 -5.63 0.03
C ASP A 68 6.91 -4.71 0.30
N HIS A 69 6.30 -4.81 1.51
CA HIS A 69 5.21 -3.95 1.97
C HIS A 69 5.57 -3.08 3.18
N PHE A 70 6.50 -3.52 4.06
CA PHE A 70 6.88 -2.71 5.23
C PHE A 70 8.37 -2.42 5.33
N GLY A 71 9.20 -3.12 4.56
CA GLY A 71 10.67 -3.07 4.66
C GLY A 71 11.29 -1.72 4.37
N GLY A 72 10.54 -0.76 3.83
CA GLY A 72 10.96 0.61 3.60
C GLY A 72 10.92 1.51 4.84
N ILE A 73 10.19 1.12 5.89
CA ILE A 73 10.03 1.94 7.10
C ILE A 73 11.38 2.33 7.74
N PRO A 74 12.35 1.41 7.94
CA PRO A 74 13.66 1.78 8.49
C PRO A 74 14.41 2.80 7.64
N PHE A 75 14.31 2.72 6.32
CA PHE A 75 14.93 3.69 5.41
C PHE A 75 14.24 5.06 5.50
N LEU A 76 12.92 5.08 5.63
CA LEU A 76 12.14 6.29 5.85
C LEU A 76 12.54 6.97 7.17
N PHE A 77 12.75 6.21 8.25
CA PHE A 77 13.26 6.75 9.51
C PHE A 77 14.63 7.41 9.35
N MET A 78 15.53 6.82 8.55
CA MET A 78 16.86 7.39 8.30
C MET A 78 16.80 8.64 7.43
N ASP A 79 15.92 8.66 6.41
CA ASP A 79 15.69 9.87 5.61
C ASP A 79 15.19 11.01 6.50
N TYR A 80 14.19 10.75 7.35
CA TYR A 80 13.64 11.72 8.29
C TYR A 80 14.67 12.25 9.30
N LEU A 81 15.62 11.41 9.69
CA LEU A 81 16.65 11.81 10.65
C LEU A 81 17.74 12.69 10.03
N TYR A 82 18.17 12.35 8.80
CA TYR A 82 19.40 12.93 8.23
C TYR A 82 19.13 13.84 7.02
N GLU A 83 18.13 13.56 6.22
CA GLU A 83 17.87 14.25 4.96
C GLU A 83 16.73 15.26 5.11
N SER A 84 15.51 14.78 5.31
CA SER A 84 14.31 15.65 5.42
C SER A 84 14.21 16.38 6.77
N ARG A 85 14.89 15.88 7.81
CA ARG A 85 14.91 16.46 9.16
C ARG A 85 13.52 16.67 9.75
N ARG A 86 12.71 15.63 9.70
CA ARG A 86 11.33 15.65 10.19
C ARG A 86 11.26 16.04 11.67
N THR A 87 10.26 16.86 12.01
CA THR A 87 9.92 17.22 13.41
C THR A 87 8.48 16.87 13.76
N ARG A 88 7.65 16.56 12.78
CA ARG A 88 6.23 16.22 12.97
C ARG A 88 6.07 14.76 13.40
N PRO A 89 5.06 14.45 14.23
CA PRO A 89 4.74 13.05 14.57
C PRO A 89 4.51 12.19 13.33
N LEU A 90 4.88 10.91 13.42
CA LEU A 90 4.54 9.87 12.43
C LEU A 90 3.76 8.77 13.13
N THR A 91 2.62 8.39 12.56
CA THR A 91 1.87 7.22 13.04
C THR A 91 1.90 6.14 11.97
N ILE A 92 2.19 4.91 12.39
CA ILE A 92 2.19 3.72 11.54
C ILE A 92 1.04 2.82 11.99
N TYR A 93 0.06 2.65 11.13
CA TYR A 93 -1.06 1.73 11.30
C TYR A 93 -0.72 0.41 10.61
N GLY A 94 -1.02 -0.72 11.26
CA GLY A 94 -0.76 -2.02 10.64
C GLY A 94 -1.37 -3.18 11.43
N PRO A 95 -1.15 -4.41 10.98
CA PRO A 95 -1.62 -5.60 11.69
C PRO A 95 -0.87 -5.81 13.02
N PRO A 96 -1.36 -6.71 13.89
CA PRO A 96 -0.65 -7.12 15.09
C PRO A 96 0.81 -7.52 14.79
N GLY A 97 1.75 -7.07 15.65
CA GLY A 97 3.19 -7.29 15.48
C GLY A 97 3.91 -6.22 14.65
N THR A 98 3.22 -5.17 14.20
CA THR A 98 3.82 -4.10 13.38
C THR A 98 5.00 -3.44 14.07
N GLU A 99 4.84 -2.97 15.32
CA GLU A 99 5.94 -2.33 16.05
C GLU A 99 7.12 -3.28 16.20
N GLN A 100 6.86 -4.51 16.65
CA GLN A 100 7.89 -5.52 16.86
C GLN A 100 8.69 -5.79 15.58
N SER A 101 8.02 -5.98 14.45
CA SER A 101 8.65 -6.30 13.16
C SER A 101 9.46 -5.14 12.62
N VAL A 102 8.92 -3.91 12.68
CA VAL A 102 9.62 -2.70 12.25
C VAL A 102 10.88 -2.48 13.10
N MET A 103 10.77 -2.62 14.43
CA MET A 103 11.90 -2.43 15.33
C MET A 103 12.98 -3.51 15.17
N ALA A 104 12.58 -4.77 14.95
CA ALA A 104 13.51 -5.85 14.67
C ALA A 104 14.30 -5.58 13.37
N LEU A 105 13.61 -5.17 12.31
CA LEU A 105 14.25 -4.83 11.04
C LEU A 105 15.15 -3.60 11.16
N PHE A 106 14.69 -2.55 11.85
CA PHE A 106 15.46 -1.35 12.09
C PHE A 106 16.74 -1.65 12.87
N SER A 107 16.64 -2.49 13.91
CA SER A 107 17.80 -2.95 14.69
C SER A 107 18.78 -3.75 13.84
N ALA A 108 18.29 -4.65 13.00
CA ALA A 108 19.13 -5.47 12.11
C ALA A 108 19.91 -4.62 11.09
N LEU A 109 19.26 -3.60 10.51
CA LEU A 109 19.86 -2.75 9.47
C LEU A 109 20.81 -1.69 10.02
N TYR A 110 20.49 -1.09 11.18
CA TYR A 110 21.19 0.11 11.66
C TYR A 110 21.80 -0.07 13.04
N GLN A 111 21.77 -1.29 13.63
CA GLN A 111 22.29 -1.60 14.96
C GLN A 111 21.69 -0.70 16.06
N ARG A 112 20.44 -0.25 15.87
CA ARG A 112 19.70 0.60 16.80
C ARG A 112 18.57 -0.19 17.45
N GLN A 113 18.52 -0.20 18.77
CA GLN A 113 17.52 -0.93 19.55
C GLN A 113 16.33 -0.07 19.99
N SER A 114 16.40 1.24 19.77
CA SER A 114 15.31 2.16 20.06
C SER A 114 15.21 3.26 19.01
N LEU A 115 14.05 3.90 18.95
CA LEU A 115 13.83 5.10 18.15
C LEU A 115 14.38 6.37 18.79
N ASP A 116 14.96 6.29 19.99
CA ASP A 116 15.71 7.38 20.59
C ASP A 116 17.09 7.50 19.92
N PRO A 117 17.53 8.68 19.54
CA PRO A 117 16.89 9.98 19.66
C PRO A 117 16.31 10.47 18.33
N LEU A 118 15.20 9.89 17.86
CA LEU A 118 14.51 10.53 16.74
C LEU A 118 13.95 11.88 17.19
N PRO A 119 14.13 12.95 16.42
CA PRO A 119 13.67 14.29 16.81
C PRO A 119 12.15 14.48 16.63
N TYR A 120 11.43 13.40 16.33
CA TYR A 120 9.98 13.38 16.15
C TYR A 120 9.37 12.14 16.82
N PRO A 121 8.14 12.24 17.34
CA PRO A 121 7.44 11.09 17.90
C PRO A 121 7.04 10.09 16.81
N VAL A 122 7.26 8.81 17.05
CA VAL A 122 6.73 7.70 16.25
C VAL A 122 5.75 6.92 17.11
N SER A 123 4.58 6.64 16.57
CA SER A 123 3.55 5.83 17.21
C SER A 123 3.15 4.68 16.31
N PHE A 124 2.94 3.52 16.89
CA PHE A 124 2.41 2.35 16.22
C PHE A 124 0.99 2.09 16.71
N VAL A 125 0.08 1.86 15.78
CA VAL A 125 -1.32 1.55 16.07
C VAL A 125 -1.67 0.24 15.38
N GLU A 126 -1.78 -0.81 16.15
CA GLU A 126 -2.20 -2.11 15.64
C GLU A 126 -3.72 -2.12 15.43
N ILE A 127 -4.13 -2.42 14.20
CA ILE A 127 -5.54 -2.48 13.82
C ILE A 127 -6.02 -3.91 13.99
N GLY A 128 -7.07 -4.11 14.79
CA GLY A 128 -7.78 -5.39 14.85
C GLY A 128 -8.67 -5.59 13.62
N HIS A 129 -9.18 -6.80 13.42
CA HIS A 129 -10.12 -7.11 12.35
C HIS A 129 -11.45 -7.63 12.94
N PRO A 130 -12.60 -7.09 12.50
CA PRO A 130 -12.77 -5.91 11.65
C PRO A 130 -12.33 -4.63 12.39
N GLY A 131 -11.59 -3.75 11.70
CA GLY A 131 -11.08 -2.52 12.27
C GLY A 131 -11.48 -1.29 11.46
N ARG A 132 -12.07 -0.30 12.14
CA ARG A 132 -12.39 1.00 11.54
C ARG A 132 -11.93 2.12 12.46
N THR A 133 -11.22 3.07 11.91
CA THR A 133 -10.75 4.26 12.63
C THR A 133 -10.85 5.49 11.76
N VAL A 134 -10.81 6.67 12.39
CA VAL A 134 -10.74 7.95 11.68
C VAL A 134 -9.48 8.66 12.10
N VAL A 135 -8.65 9.00 11.13
CA VAL A 135 -7.38 9.71 11.35
C VAL A 135 -7.29 10.88 10.39
N GLN A 136 -7.11 12.09 10.91
CA GLN A 136 -6.98 13.32 10.11
C GLN A 136 -8.07 13.49 9.02
N GLY A 137 -9.31 13.10 9.35
CA GLY A 137 -10.44 13.19 8.43
C GLY A 137 -10.51 12.09 7.37
N VAL A 138 -9.60 11.10 7.44
CA VAL A 138 -9.64 9.88 6.63
C VAL A 138 -10.28 8.77 7.44
N THR A 139 -11.34 8.15 6.92
CA THR A 139 -11.85 6.90 7.47
C THR A 139 -11.02 5.75 6.89
N LEU A 140 -10.39 5.00 7.76
CA LEU A 140 -9.63 3.78 7.45
C LEU A 140 -10.43 2.57 7.94
N GLU A 141 -10.78 1.66 7.05
CA GLU A 141 -11.36 0.36 7.38
C GLU A 141 -10.43 -0.75 6.89
N ALA A 142 -9.97 -1.60 7.82
CA ALA A 142 -9.21 -2.81 7.52
C ALA A 142 -10.14 -4.01 7.44
N PHE A 143 -9.96 -4.86 6.43
CA PHE A 143 -10.65 -6.13 6.28
C PHE A 143 -9.65 -7.24 5.98
N ALA A 144 -9.88 -8.43 6.58
CA ALA A 144 -8.99 -9.57 6.37
C ALA A 144 -9.07 -10.08 4.94
N VAL A 145 -7.91 -10.51 4.42
CA VAL A 145 -7.80 -11.11 3.09
C VAL A 145 -7.01 -12.43 3.16
N PRO A 146 -7.36 -13.43 2.33
CA PRO A 146 -6.62 -14.69 2.30
C PRO A 146 -5.27 -14.50 1.61
N HIS A 147 -4.21 -14.65 2.39
CA HIS A 147 -2.82 -14.66 1.91
C HIS A 147 -2.07 -15.77 2.64
N VAL A 148 -0.94 -15.51 3.28
CA VAL A 148 -0.22 -16.52 4.04
C VAL A 148 -0.81 -16.70 5.44
N SER A 149 -0.87 -17.94 5.94
CA SER A 149 -1.50 -18.26 7.23
C SER A 149 -0.73 -17.74 8.45
N GLU A 150 0.55 -17.46 8.27
CA GLU A 150 1.47 -17.04 9.33
C GLU A 150 1.34 -15.55 9.67
N LEU A 151 0.68 -14.77 8.82
CA LEU A 151 0.51 -13.33 8.97
C LEU A 151 -0.96 -12.94 9.00
N VAL A 152 -1.25 -11.85 9.69
CA VAL A 152 -2.51 -11.14 9.53
C VAL A 152 -2.37 -10.21 8.33
N CYS A 153 -3.20 -10.43 7.31
CA CYS A 153 -3.16 -9.68 6.06
C CYS A 153 -4.47 -8.92 5.83
N TYR A 154 -4.33 -7.65 5.47
CA TYR A 154 -5.45 -6.74 5.28
C TYR A 154 -5.53 -6.20 3.85
N GLY A 155 -6.77 -6.09 3.34
CA GLY A 155 -7.15 -5.06 2.41
C GLY A 155 -7.63 -3.83 3.17
N PHE A 156 -7.64 -2.68 2.51
CA PHE A 156 -8.08 -1.42 3.08
C PHE A 156 -9.18 -0.76 2.25
N ARG A 157 -10.12 -0.11 2.94
CA ARG A 157 -11.04 0.86 2.36
C ARG A 157 -10.82 2.20 3.02
N PHE A 158 -10.51 3.21 2.21
CA PHE A 158 -10.31 4.58 2.64
C PHE A 158 -11.46 5.46 2.14
N GLU A 159 -12.02 6.28 3.04
CA GLU A 159 -12.91 7.37 2.68
C GLU A 159 -12.20 8.69 2.99
N VAL A 160 -11.89 9.47 1.97
CA VAL A 160 -11.10 10.72 2.07
C VAL A 160 -11.66 11.79 1.16
N ALA A 161 -11.95 12.97 1.70
CA ALA A 161 -12.48 14.13 0.97
C ALA A 161 -13.69 13.80 0.04
N GLY A 162 -14.53 12.83 0.46
CA GLY A 162 -15.70 12.37 -0.29
C GLY A 162 -15.39 11.44 -1.47
N ARG A 163 -14.18 10.88 -1.52
CA ARG A 163 -13.75 9.81 -2.42
C ARG A 163 -13.55 8.52 -1.65
N THR A 164 -13.68 7.42 -2.35
CA THR A 164 -13.48 6.09 -1.79
C THR A 164 -12.43 5.33 -2.59
N ILE A 165 -11.41 4.82 -1.89
CA ILE A 165 -10.32 4.02 -2.45
C ILE A 165 -10.35 2.68 -1.74
N VAL A 166 -10.25 1.59 -2.50
CA VAL A 166 -10.02 0.24 -1.96
C VAL A 166 -8.68 -0.26 -2.46
N TYR A 167 -7.92 -0.88 -1.56
CA TYR A 167 -6.68 -1.58 -1.84
C TYR A 167 -6.82 -3.03 -1.37
N SER A 168 -6.49 -3.98 -2.22
CA SER A 168 -6.64 -5.40 -1.87
C SER A 168 -5.64 -5.88 -0.83
N GLY A 169 -4.44 -5.24 -0.72
CA GLY A 169 -3.27 -5.92 -0.20
C GLY A 169 -2.90 -7.11 -1.08
N ASP A 170 -2.02 -7.96 -0.60
CA ASP A 170 -1.75 -9.26 -1.22
C ASP A 170 -2.80 -10.26 -0.79
N THR A 171 -3.40 -10.97 -1.74
CA THR A 171 -4.54 -11.83 -1.47
C THR A 171 -4.77 -12.85 -2.59
N GLY A 172 -5.20 -14.04 -2.23
CA GLY A 172 -5.97 -14.87 -3.14
C GLY A 172 -7.36 -14.27 -3.41
N TRP A 173 -8.06 -14.78 -4.42
CA TRP A 173 -9.40 -14.28 -4.70
C TRP A 173 -10.37 -14.57 -3.56
N THR A 174 -11.15 -13.56 -3.20
CA THR A 174 -12.32 -13.69 -2.31
C THR A 174 -13.50 -12.88 -2.85
N ASP A 175 -14.70 -13.44 -2.79
CA ASP A 175 -15.92 -12.74 -3.24
C ASP A 175 -16.27 -11.54 -2.34
N ASP A 176 -15.66 -11.40 -1.16
CA ASP A 176 -15.78 -10.20 -0.30
C ASP A 176 -15.25 -8.95 -1.04
N LEU A 177 -14.25 -9.08 -1.90
CA LEU A 177 -13.75 -7.98 -2.73
C LEU A 177 -14.83 -7.35 -3.60
N ILE A 178 -15.80 -8.13 -4.08
CA ILE A 178 -16.93 -7.61 -4.88
C ILE A 178 -17.79 -6.67 -4.05
N ALA A 179 -18.08 -7.06 -2.81
CA ALA A 179 -18.87 -6.21 -1.89
C ALA A 179 -18.10 -4.95 -1.50
N ARG A 180 -16.79 -5.08 -1.23
CA ARG A 180 -15.90 -3.98 -0.82
C ARG A 180 -15.72 -2.92 -1.91
N THR A 181 -15.76 -3.34 -3.18
CA THR A 181 -15.54 -2.46 -4.33
C THR A 181 -16.81 -1.83 -4.89
N ARG A 182 -17.96 -2.03 -4.21
CA ARG A 182 -19.23 -1.44 -4.66
C ARG A 182 -19.17 0.09 -4.60
N ASP A 183 -19.38 0.73 -5.76
CA ASP A 183 -19.48 2.18 -5.92
C ASP A 183 -18.24 2.97 -5.43
N VAL A 184 -17.04 2.36 -5.45
CA VAL A 184 -15.80 3.05 -5.10
C VAL A 184 -15.21 3.80 -6.29
N ASP A 185 -14.45 4.87 -6.00
CA ASP A 185 -13.82 5.67 -7.06
C ASP A 185 -12.61 4.95 -7.67
N LEU A 186 -11.80 4.27 -6.84
CA LEU A 186 -10.61 3.53 -7.27
C LEU A 186 -10.47 2.21 -6.51
N PHE A 187 -10.28 1.13 -7.22
CA PHE A 187 -9.84 -0.15 -6.65
C PHE A 187 -8.45 -0.49 -7.18
N ILE A 188 -7.46 -0.51 -6.28
CA ILE A 188 -6.10 -1.01 -6.55
C ILE A 188 -6.09 -2.47 -6.13
N CYS A 189 -5.96 -3.36 -7.10
CA CYS A 189 -6.00 -4.80 -6.90
C CYS A 189 -4.66 -5.42 -7.28
N GLU A 190 -4.16 -6.33 -6.46
CA GLU A 190 -2.99 -7.11 -6.83
C GLU A 190 -3.27 -7.98 -8.07
N CYS A 191 -2.21 -8.29 -8.83
CA CYS A 191 -2.24 -9.21 -9.96
C CYS A 191 -0.84 -9.79 -10.19
N SER A 192 -0.43 -10.73 -9.34
CA SER A 192 0.94 -11.22 -9.30
C SER A 192 1.25 -12.22 -10.39
N THR A 193 0.26 -12.99 -10.87
CA THR A 193 0.46 -14.07 -11.83
C THR A 193 -0.46 -13.94 -13.06
N PHE A 194 -0.17 -14.72 -14.09
CA PHE A 194 -1.02 -14.85 -15.26
C PHE A 194 -1.39 -16.32 -15.53
N GLU A 195 -0.41 -17.19 -15.67
CA GLU A 195 -0.62 -18.63 -15.92
C GLU A 195 -0.65 -19.42 -14.63
N THR A 196 0.24 -19.07 -13.70
CA THR A 196 0.35 -19.73 -12.40
C THR A 196 -0.85 -19.43 -11.51
N GLN A 197 -1.50 -20.46 -10.99
CA GLN A 197 -2.59 -20.32 -10.02
C GLN A 197 -2.04 -20.48 -8.62
N LEU A 198 -2.25 -19.48 -7.77
CA LEU A 198 -1.82 -19.47 -6.37
C LEU A 198 -3.02 -19.10 -5.49
N ASP A 199 -3.24 -19.87 -4.44
CA ASP A 199 -4.35 -19.57 -3.49
C ASP A 199 -4.11 -18.28 -2.70
N ILE A 200 -2.86 -17.79 -2.69
CA ILE A 200 -2.41 -16.62 -1.92
C ILE A 200 -2.23 -15.35 -2.76
N HIS A 201 -2.41 -15.43 -4.07
CA HIS A 201 -2.30 -14.30 -5.02
C HIS A 201 -3.32 -14.43 -6.15
N ILE A 202 -3.74 -13.28 -6.68
CA ILE A 202 -4.69 -13.22 -7.80
C ILE A 202 -3.95 -13.32 -9.13
N SER A 203 -4.42 -14.20 -10.01
CA SER A 203 -3.99 -14.26 -11.40
C SER A 203 -4.83 -13.35 -12.31
N TYR A 204 -4.24 -12.90 -13.43
CA TYR A 204 -4.97 -12.06 -14.39
C TYR A 204 -6.27 -12.70 -14.93
N PRO A 205 -6.29 -13.98 -15.39
CA PRO A 205 -7.54 -14.60 -15.85
C PRO A 205 -8.61 -14.64 -14.77
N GLU A 206 -8.20 -14.77 -13.50
CA GLU A 206 -9.12 -14.82 -12.38
C GLU A 206 -9.83 -13.50 -12.14
N ILE A 207 -9.09 -12.38 -12.12
CA ILE A 207 -9.70 -11.04 -11.97
C ILE A 207 -10.43 -10.62 -13.24
N ALA A 208 -9.91 -10.92 -14.43
CA ALA A 208 -10.55 -10.59 -15.69
C ALA A 208 -11.91 -11.27 -15.84
N GLY A 209 -12.01 -12.55 -15.45
CA GLY A 209 -13.27 -13.30 -15.46
C GLY A 209 -14.33 -12.77 -14.50
N ARG A 210 -13.93 -11.98 -13.52
CA ARG A 210 -14.81 -11.40 -12.48
C ARG A 210 -14.96 -9.87 -12.58
N ALA A 211 -14.24 -9.22 -13.48
CA ALA A 211 -14.20 -7.76 -13.60
C ALA A 211 -15.59 -7.13 -13.77
N ALA A 212 -16.48 -7.78 -14.52
CA ALA A 212 -17.87 -7.32 -14.71
C ALA A 212 -18.72 -7.30 -13.41
N ARG A 213 -18.29 -8.00 -12.34
CA ARG A 213 -18.95 -8.00 -11.03
C ARG A 213 -18.41 -6.88 -10.12
N LEU A 214 -17.29 -6.26 -10.48
CA LEU A 214 -16.68 -5.15 -9.74
C LEU A 214 -17.30 -3.84 -10.23
N THR A 215 -17.99 -3.12 -9.34
CA THR A 215 -18.71 -1.89 -9.70
C THR A 215 -17.94 -0.62 -9.33
N CYS A 216 -16.63 -0.72 -9.17
CA CYS A 216 -15.76 0.44 -9.01
C CYS A 216 -15.68 1.27 -10.30
N ARG A 217 -15.44 2.57 -10.15
CA ARG A 217 -15.30 3.49 -11.31
C ARG A 217 -14.02 3.23 -12.07
N ARG A 218 -12.94 2.85 -11.36
CA ARG A 218 -11.65 2.48 -11.93
C ARG A 218 -11.08 1.28 -11.20
N LEU A 219 -10.73 0.23 -11.95
CA LEU A 219 -9.93 -0.91 -11.50
C LEU A 219 -8.51 -0.73 -12.01
N LEU A 220 -7.53 -0.79 -11.12
CA LEU A 220 -6.11 -0.68 -11.43
C LEU A 220 -5.39 -1.92 -10.89
N LEU A 221 -4.73 -2.66 -11.75
CA LEU A 221 -3.94 -3.83 -11.36
C LEU A 221 -2.53 -3.40 -10.95
N SER A 222 -2.06 -3.87 -9.81
CA SER A 222 -0.75 -3.56 -9.23
C SER A 222 -0.10 -4.83 -8.66
N HIS A 223 1.01 -4.71 -7.95
CA HIS A 223 1.79 -5.85 -7.46
C HIS A 223 2.11 -6.84 -8.59
N LEU A 224 2.61 -6.29 -9.72
CA LEU A 224 2.72 -7.03 -10.97
C LEU A 224 3.97 -7.91 -10.98
N GLY A 225 3.74 -9.20 -11.06
CA GLY A 225 4.80 -10.19 -11.23
C GLY A 225 5.28 -10.31 -12.68
N SER A 226 6.27 -11.16 -12.91
CA SER A 226 6.91 -11.33 -14.22
C SER A 226 5.97 -11.87 -15.30
N GLU A 227 4.96 -12.69 -14.92
CA GLU A 227 4.03 -13.27 -15.89
C GLU A 227 3.09 -12.22 -16.52
N PRO A 228 2.35 -11.40 -15.73
CA PRO A 228 1.54 -10.32 -16.28
C PRO A 228 2.36 -9.35 -17.13
N LEU A 229 3.60 -9.04 -16.71
CA LEU A 229 4.45 -8.12 -17.45
C LEU A 229 4.90 -8.67 -18.80
N ARG A 230 5.23 -9.96 -18.89
CA ARG A 230 5.57 -10.60 -20.18
C ARG A 230 4.36 -10.69 -21.12
N ARG A 231 3.15 -10.83 -20.56
CA ARG A 231 1.90 -10.96 -21.31
C ARG A 231 1.08 -9.68 -21.35
N ARG A 232 1.71 -8.52 -21.16
CA ARG A 232 1.04 -7.22 -21.08
C ARG A 232 0.10 -6.95 -22.28
N SER A 233 0.46 -7.39 -23.48
CA SER A 233 -0.37 -7.20 -24.68
C SER A 233 -1.70 -7.97 -24.65
N GLU A 234 -1.85 -8.94 -23.76
CA GLU A 234 -3.07 -9.73 -23.58
C GLU A 234 -3.96 -9.18 -22.45
N ILE A 235 -3.43 -8.24 -21.67
CA ILE A 235 -4.14 -7.61 -20.55
C ILE A 235 -4.94 -6.41 -21.06
N THR A 236 -6.25 -6.42 -20.83
CA THR A 236 -7.16 -5.35 -21.24
C THR A 236 -7.55 -4.42 -20.10
N LEU A 237 -7.22 -4.79 -18.85
CA LEU A 237 -7.43 -3.95 -17.68
C LEU A 237 -6.25 -2.98 -17.47
N ASP A 238 -6.51 -1.87 -16.79
CA ASP A 238 -5.48 -0.86 -16.47
C ASP A 238 -4.39 -1.47 -15.58
N LEU A 239 -3.13 -1.30 -15.96
CA LEU A 239 -1.97 -1.67 -15.15
C LEU A 239 -1.35 -0.44 -14.49
N ALA A 240 -1.00 -0.57 -13.22
CA ALA A 240 -0.22 0.43 -12.51
C ALA A 240 1.20 0.53 -13.07
N GLU A 241 1.75 1.73 -13.03
CA GLU A 241 3.14 2.03 -13.37
C GLU A 241 3.76 2.88 -12.26
N ASP A 242 5.05 2.66 -11.98
CA ASP A 242 5.78 3.48 -11.03
C ASP A 242 5.76 4.95 -11.47
N GLY A 243 5.38 5.85 -10.58
CA GLY A 243 5.21 7.27 -10.87
C GLY A 243 3.86 7.66 -11.49
N MET A 244 2.96 6.70 -11.76
CA MET A 244 1.59 7.02 -12.25
C MET A 244 0.84 7.85 -11.20
N VAL A 245 0.15 8.88 -11.69
CA VAL A 245 -0.67 9.78 -10.86
C VAL A 245 -2.13 9.68 -11.30
N ILE A 246 -3.02 9.47 -10.34
CA ILE A 246 -4.46 9.34 -10.55
C ILE A 246 -5.17 10.44 -9.78
N SER A 247 -5.98 11.23 -10.46
CA SER A 247 -6.87 12.24 -9.84
C SER A 247 -8.29 11.69 -9.73
N LEU A 248 -8.90 11.80 -8.53
CA LEU A 248 -10.24 11.30 -8.20
C LEU A 248 -11.22 12.45 -7.98
#